data_32a86274a98375a172bd17687552b907
#
_entry.id   32a86274a98375a172bd17687552b907
#
_cell.length_a   1.000
_cell.length_b   1.000
_cell.length_c   1.000
_cell.angle_alpha   90.00
_cell.angle_beta   90.00
_cell.angle_gamma   90.00
#
_symmetry.space_group_name_H-M   'P 1'
#
loop_
_entity.id
_entity.type
_entity.pdbx_description
1 polymer ?
#
loop_
_entity_poly.entity_id
_entity_poly.type
_entity_poly.pdbx_seq_one_letter_code
_entity_poly.pdbx_strand_id
1 'polypeptide(L)'
;MSEGDKLGSTGVVGIEKAPSRIGENPGRRVLRALAESFPKTVSGGTQLRPGVIRAKVDRSDLYSACRTLKEDLGFEHLTMISAVDYEDRFEIVYHIASYQSRLLIELISTTPKDDPVVDSVSSVWGGANWQERESYDLMGIVFKSHPKLERILLPKDVLYHPLRKDFRG
;
A
#
# COMPACT_ATOMS: atom_id res chain seq x y z
N MET A 1 -17.59 1.43 58.94
CA MET A 1 -16.21 1.45 58.45
C MET A 1 -16.06 0.37 57.40
N SER A 2 -16.11 0.74 56.16
CA SER A 2 -15.68 -0.12 55.04
C SER A 2 -15.55 0.79 53.82
N GLU A 3 -14.31 1.04 53.44
CA GLU A 3 -13.95 1.82 52.27
C GLU A 3 -14.16 0.98 51.02
N GLY A 4 -14.91 1.51 50.09
CA GLY A 4 -15.13 0.95 48.77
C GLY A 4 -14.08 1.46 47.77
N ASP A 5 -13.37 0.53 47.25
CA ASP A 5 -12.34 0.69 46.20
C ASP A 5 -12.97 1.13 44.88
N LYS A 6 -12.57 2.29 44.35
CA LYS A 6 -12.98 2.77 43.04
C LYS A 6 -11.91 2.39 42.02
N LEU A 7 -12.13 1.32 41.30
CA LEU A 7 -11.38 0.99 40.08
C LEU A 7 -11.68 2.00 38.98
N GLY A 8 -10.63 2.71 38.57
CA GLY A 8 -10.68 3.68 37.49
C GLY A 8 -10.92 3.02 36.12
N SER A 9 -11.99 3.45 35.51
CA SER A 9 -12.32 3.16 34.11
C SER A 9 -11.34 3.88 33.20
N THR A 10 -10.45 3.13 32.55
CA THR A 10 -9.63 3.62 31.46
C THR A 10 -10.52 3.85 30.25
N GLY A 11 -10.81 5.11 29.95
CA GLY A 11 -11.57 5.52 28.78
C GLY A 11 -10.83 5.17 27.51
N VAL A 12 -11.37 4.22 26.74
CA VAL A 12 -11.04 3.99 25.35
C VAL A 12 -11.53 5.21 24.59
N VAL A 13 -10.59 6.05 24.12
CA VAL A 13 -10.90 7.15 23.21
C VAL A 13 -11.33 6.54 21.89
N GLY A 14 -12.64 6.40 21.72
CA GLY A 14 -13.24 6.02 20.45
C GLY A 14 -12.92 7.10 19.41
N ILE A 15 -12.23 6.74 18.36
CA ILE A 15 -12.07 7.58 17.17
C ILE A 15 -13.46 7.73 16.57
N GLU A 16 -14.06 8.90 16.78
CA GLU A 16 -15.37 9.24 16.23
C GLU A 16 -15.26 9.28 14.72
N LYS A 17 -15.84 8.28 14.04
CA LYS A 17 -15.93 8.24 12.57
C LYS A 17 -16.65 9.51 12.11
N ALA A 18 -15.94 10.34 11.34
CA ALA A 18 -16.51 11.52 10.73
C ALA A 18 -17.86 11.20 10.05
N PRO A 19 -18.91 12.02 10.22
CA PRO A 19 -20.25 11.71 9.73
C PRO A 19 -20.24 11.54 8.21
N SER A 20 -20.74 10.38 7.75
CA SER A 20 -20.94 10.11 6.32
C SER A 20 -21.97 11.10 5.78
N ARG A 21 -21.55 11.96 4.86
CA ARG A 21 -22.51 12.77 4.08
C ARG A 21 -23.35 11.81 3.25
N ILE A 22 -24.67 11.80 3.52
CA ILE A 22 -25.66 10.97 2.80
C ILE A 22 -25.53 11.30 1.30
N GLY A 23 -25.17 10.30 0.46
CA GLY A 23 -25.04 10.45 -0.98
C GLY A 23 -23.62 10.57 -1.55
N GLU A 24 -22.56 10.58 -0.73
CA GLU A 24 -21.20 10.64 -1.27
C GLU A 24 -20.75 9.28 -1.85
N ASN A 25 -20.18 9.32 -3.06
CA ASN A 25 -19.60 8.15 -3.72
C ASN A 25 -18.52 7.51 -2.82
N PRO A 26 -18.59 6.20 -2.50
CA PRO A 26 -17.65 5.52 -1.63
C PRO A 26 -16.18 5.70 -2.04
N GLY A 27 -15.89 5.69 -3.35
CA GLY A 27 -14.53 5.92 -3.86
C GLY A 27 -14.01 7.33 -3.55
N ARG A 28 -14.85 8.36 -3.69
CA ARG A 28 -14.47 9.74 -3.33
C ARG A 28 -14.19 9.89 -1.84
N ARG A 29 -14.97 9.21 -0.99
CA ARG A 29 -14.75 9.20 0.45
C ARG A 29 -13.39 8.60 0.81
N VAL A 30 -13.00 7.48 0.20
CA VAL A 30 -11.71 6.84 0.40
C VAL A 30 -10.57 7.77 -0.05
N LEU A 31 -10.66 8.34 -1.25
CA LEU A 31 -9.64 9.26 -1.76
C LEU A 31 -9.48 10.51 -0.88
N ARG A 32 -10.58 11.07 -0.37
CA ARG A 32 -10.54 12.18 0.56
C ARG A 32 -9.87 11.79 1.87
N ALA A 33 -10.25 10.67 2.48
CA ALA A 33 -9.66 10.19 3.72
C ALA A 33 -8.14 9.98 3.60
N LEU A 34 -7.67 9.43 2.48
CA LEU A 34 -6.25 9.31 2.20
C LEU A 34 -5.56 10.67 2.07
N ALA A 35 -6.16 11.61 1.34
CA ALA A 35 -5.61 12.95 1.16
C ALA A 35 -5.58 13.76 2.48
N GLU A 36 -6.55 13.57 3.35
CA GLU A 36 -6.59 14.19 4.69
C GLU A 36 -5.53 13.58 5.62
N SER A 37 -5.31 12.26 5.56
CA SER A 37 -4.28 11.57 6.37
C SER A 37 -2.85 11.84 5.89
N PHE A 38 -2.67 12.03 4.58
CA PHE A 38 -1.36 12.21 3.94
C PHE A 38 -1.34 13.40 2.98
N PRO A 39 -1.56 14.64 3.48
CA PRO A 39 -1.82 15.81 2.63
C PRO A 39 -0.64 16.26 1.78
N LYS A 40 0.58 15.82 2.10
CA LYS A 40 1.81 16.18 1.36
C LYS A 40 2.25 15.11 0.37
N THR A 41 1.86 13.87 0.59
CA THR A 41 2.44 12.70 -0.09
C THR A 41 1.42 11.93 -0.92
N VAL A 42 0.12 12.07 -0.64
CA VAL A 42 -0.95 11.51 -1.47
C VAL A 42 -1.41 12.55 -2.50
N SER A 43 -1.43 12.14 -3.76
CA SER A 43 -1.84 12.98 -4.89
C SER A 43 -2.60 12.19 -5.96
N GLY A 44 -3.13 12.88 -6.96
CA GLY A 44 -3.72 12.26 -8.15
C GLY A 44 -4.94 11.39 -7.90
N GLY A 45 -5.68 11.65 -6.81
CA GLY A 45 -6.88 10.89 -6.48
C GLY A 45 -7.95 11.02 -7.57
N THR A 46 -8.27 9.91 -8.25
CA THR A 46 -9.27 9.89 -9.33
C THR A 46 -10.08 8.60 -9.32
N GLN A 47 -11.30 8.68 -9.80
CA GLN A 47 -12.12 7.51 -10.08
C GLN A 47 -11.96 7.14 -11.55
N LEU A 48 -11.43 5.95 -11.83
CA LEU A 48 -11.21 5.47 -13.20
C LEU A 48 -12.51 4.95 -13.84
N ARG A 49 -13.28 4.22 -13.05
CA ARG A 49 -14.59 3.65 -13.42
C ARG A 49 -15.39 3.33 -12.16
N PRO A 50 -16.68 3.00 -12.23
CA PRO A 50 -17.44 2.54 -11.07
C PRO A 50 -16.72 1.40 -10.34
N GLY A 51 -16.51 1.57 -9.03
CA GLY A 51 -15.81 0.59 -8.20
C GLY A 51 -14.28 0.60 -8.27
N VAL A 52 -13.65 1.41 -9.15
CA VAL A 52 -12.17 1.47 -9.27
C VAL A 52 -11.69 2.89 -9.10
N ILE A 53 -10.82 3.08 -8.13
CA ILE A 53 -10.18 4.37 -7.83
C ILE A 53 -8.65 4.25 -7.94
N ARG A 54 -7.98 5.36 -8.14
CA ARG A 54 -6.52 5.45 -8.21
C ARG A 54 -6.02 6.61 -7.36
N ALA A 55 -4.90 6.40 -6.67
CA ALA A 55 -4.17 7.46 -5.98
C ALA A 55 -2.67 7.20 -6.11
N LYS A 56 -1.87 8.27 -6.02
CA LYS A 56 -0.42 8.17 -5.91
C LYS A 56 0.00 8.51 -4.48
N VAL A 57 1.02 7.82 -3.99
CA VAL A 57 1.63 8.06 -2.69
C VAL A 57 3.14 8.05 -2.80
N ASP A 58 3.81 8.97 -2.12
CA ASP A 58 5.26 8.97 -2.06
C ASP A 58 5.77 7.71 -1.33
N ARG A 59 6.94 7.21 -1.75
CA ARG A 59 7.53 6.00 -1.17
C ARG A 59 7.75 6.07 0.35
N SER A 60 7.93 7.27 0.91
CA SER A 60 8.09 7.51 2.35
C SER A 60 6.85 7.17 3.18
N ASP A 61 5.66 7.32 2.60
CA ASP A 61 4.39 7.08 3.29
C ASP A 61 3.63 5.87 2.76
N LEU A 62 4.23 5.10 1.84
CA LEU A 62 3.62 3.92 1.24
C LEU A 62 3.11 2.93 2.30
N TYR A 63 3.98 2.57 3.26
CA TYR A 63 3.62 1.63 4.32
C TYR A 63 2.46 2.16 5.17
N SER A 64 2.53 3.42 5.59
CA SER A 64 1.50 4.06 6.42
C SER A 64 0.17 4.18 5.69
N ALA A 65 0.19 4.54 4.41
CA ALA A 65 -1.01 4.60 3.57
C ALA A 65 -1.65 3.21 3.37
N CYS A 66 -0.85 2.18 3.15
CA CYS A 66 -1.32 0.80 3.05
C CYS A 66 -1.95 0.32 4.37
N ARG A 67 -1.34 0.67 5.49
CA ARG A 67 -1.88 0.33 6.81
C ARG A 67 -3.22 1.03 7.07
N THR A 68 -3.32 2.32 6.78
CA THR A 68 -4.59 3.09 6.88
C THR A 68 -5.67 2.50 5.96
N LEU A 69 -5.32 2.11 4.73
CA LEU A 69 -6.26 1.43 3.83
C LEU A 69 -6.83 0.16 4.46
N LYS A 70 -5.99 -0.66 5.09
CA LYS A 70 -6.44 -1.91 5.70
C LYS A 70 -7.21 -1.69 7.00
N GLU A 71 -6.62 -0.95 7.95
CA GLU A 71 -7.12 -0.85 9.33
C GLU A 71 -8.33 0.09 9.44
N ASP A 72 -8.30 1.24 8.73
CA ASP A 72 -9.31 2.28 8.88
C ASP A 72 -10.35 2.32 7.75
N LEU A 73 -9.95 1.94 6.54
CA LEU A 73 -10.79 2.06 5.34
C LEU A 73 -11.33 0.73 4.82
N GLY A 74 -10.96 -0.40 5.46
CA GLY A 74 -11.52 -1.72 5.20
C GLY A 74 -11.10 -2.33 3.86
N PHE A 75 -9.85 -2.09 3.43
CA PHE A 75 -9.26 -2.75 2.27
C PHE A 75 -8.50 -4.01 2.71
N GLU A 76 -9.22 -5.09 2.85
CA GLU A 76 -8.73 -6.32 3.46
C GLU A 76 -7.85 -7.18 2.54
N HIS A 77 -7.94 -6.99 1.21
CA HIS A 77 -7.30 -7.90 0.25
C HIS A 77 -6.33 -7.18 -0.69
N LEU A 78 -5.05 -7.55 -0.64
CA LEU A 78 -4.07 -7.21 -1.66
C LEU A 78 -4.18 -8.23 -2.81
N THR A 79 -4.68 -7.78 -3.95
CA THR A 79 -4.90 -8.63 -5.12
C THR A 79 -3.60 -8.85 -5.89
N MET A 80 -2.85 -7.77 -6.15
CA MET A 80 -1.64 -7.83 -6.97
C MET A 80 -0.72 -6.65 -6.66
N ILE A 81 0.59 -6.90 -6.74
CA ILE A 81 1.63 -5.88 -6.88
C ILE A 81 2.22 -6.03 -8.28
N SER A 82 2.22 -4.97 -9.06
CA SER A 82 2.88 -4.93 -10.35
C SER A 82 3.87 -3.78 -10.40
N ALA A 83 4.96 -3.94 -11.16
CA ALA A 83 5.96 -2.91 -11.33
C ALA A 83 6.14 -2.60 -12.81
N VAL A 84 6.30 -1.32 -13.12
CA VAL A 84 6.53 -0.81 -14.46
C VAL A 84 7.88 -0.10 -14.50
N ASP A 85 8.70 -0.49 -15.46
CA ASP A 85 9.99 0.14 -15.70
C ASP A 85 9.83 1.34 -16.64
N TYR A 86 10.10 2.55 -16.15
CA TYR A 86 10.24 3.76 -16.94
C TYR A 86 11.73 4.06 -17.15
N GLU A 87 12.05 5.08 -17.91
CA GLU A 87 13.44 5.44 -18.22
C GLU A 87 14.24 5.82 -16.97
N ASP A 88 13.63 6.61 -16.09
CA ASP A 88 14.24 7.21 -14.90
C ASP A 88 13.79 6.60 -13.56
N ARG A 89 12.71 5.82 -13.56
CA ARG A 89 12.08 5.31 -12.33
C ARG A 89 11.37 3.99 -12.52
N PHE A 90 11.10 3.33 -11.41
CA PHE A 90 10.06 2.30 -11.33
C PHE A 90 8.77 2.88 -10.77
N GLU A 91 7.65 2.42 -11.30
CA GLU A 91 6.33 2.69 -10.76
C GLU A 91 5.74 1.37 -10.26
N ILE A 92 5.40 1.31 -8.97
CA ILE A 92 4.87 0.12 -8.32
C ILE A 92 3.39 0.36 -8.08
N VAL A 93 2.54 -0.54 -8.56
CA VAL A 93 1.10 -0.44 -8.48
C VAL A 93 0.57 -1.54 -7.57
N TYR A 94 -0.05 -1.14 -6.47
CA TYR A 94 -0.70 -2.01 -5.51
C TYR A 94 -2.20 -2.05 -5.82
N HIS A 95 -2.71 -3.20 -6.23
CA HIS A 95 -4.13 -3.43 -6.45
C HIS A 95 -4.74 -3.98 -5.16
N ILE A 96 -5.51 -3.15 -4.46
CA ILE A 96 -6.05 -3.48 -3.15
C ILE A 96 -7.56 -3.40 -3.19
N ALA A 97 -8.24 -4.44 -2.72
CA ALA A 97 -9.69 -4.56 -2.80
C ALA A 97 -10.35 -4.51 -1.41
N SER A 98 -11.53 -3.90 -1.38
CA SER A 98 -12.49 -4.02 -0.29
C SER A 98 -13.74 -4.70 -0.78
N TYR A 99 -14.03 -5.88 -0.25
CA TYR A 99 -15.24 -6.63 -0.59
C TYR A 99 -16.48 -5.96 -0.03
N GLN A 100 -16.39 -5.38 1.16
CA GLN A 100 -17.51 -4.71 1.81
C GLN A 100 -17.97 -3.48 1.02
N SER A 101 -17.05 -2.62 0.59
CA SER A 101 -17.36 -1.41 -0.17
C SER A 101 -17.45 -1.66 -1.68
N ARG A 102 -17.07 -2.85 -2.16
CA ARG A 102 -16.95 -3.23 -3.58
C ARG A 102 -16.06 -2.26 -4.36
N LEU A 103 -14.96 -1.85 -3.72
CA LEU A 103 -13.97 -0.95 -4.30
C LEU A 103 -12.65 -1.69 -4.52
N LEU A 104 -11.98 -1.30 -5.59
CA LEU A 104 -10.57 -1.60 -5.84
C LEU A 104 -9.82 -0.27 -5.93
N ILE A 105 -8.73 -0.15 -5.19
CA ILE A 105 -7.80 0.97 -5.32
C ILE A 105 -6.52 0.51 -6.01
N GLU A 106 -6.10 1.27 -7.01
CA GLU A 106 -4.75 1.23 -7.58
C GLU A 106 -3.92 2.29 -6.86
N LEU A 107 -3.18 1.87 -5.84
CA LEU A 107 -2.26 2.76 -5.12
C LEU A 107 -0.89 2.68 -5.81
N ILE A 108 -0.42 3.81 -6.31
CA ILE A 108 0.82 3.90 -7.07
C ILE A 108 1.90 4.57 -6.22
N SER A 109 3.06 3.94 -6.14
CA SER A 109 4.27 4.56 -5.58
C SER A 109 5.41 4.50 -6.60
N THR A 110 6.29 5.49 -6.54
CA THR A 110 7.43 5.59 -7.46
C THR A 110 8.74 5.57 -6.70
N THR A 111 9.76 4.97 -7.32
CA THR A 111 11.13 4.98 -6.80
C THR A 111 12.13 5.21 -7.95
N PRO A 112 13.22 5.99 -7.74
CA PRO A 112 14.25 6.19 -8.75
C PRO A 112 14.95 4.86 -9.11
N LYS A 113 15.45 4.74 -10.34
CA LYS A 113 16.18 3.54 -10.78
C LYS A 113 17.54 3.35 -10.12
N ASP A 114 18.18 4.42 -9.74
CA ASP A 114 19.47 4.43 -9.04
C ASP A 114 19.34 4.15 -7.55
N ASP A 115 18.13 4.33 -6.99
CA ASP A 115 17.79 3.97 -5.59
C ASP A 115 16.42 3.29 -5.53
N PRO A 116 16.29 2.05 -6.06
CA PRO A 116 15.01 1.35 -6.23
C PRO A 116 14.52 0.73 -4.91
N VAL A 117 14.33 1.56 -3.90
CA VAL A 117 13.96 1.13 -2.54
C VAL A 117 12.60 1.67 -2.16
N VAL A 118 11.73 0.78 -1.64
CA VAL A 118 10.43 1.11 -1.04
C VAL A 118 10.21 0.28 0.22
N ASP A 119 9.33 0.70 1.10
CA ASP A 119 8.98 -0.11 2.27
C ASP A 119 8.11 -1.31 1.89
N SER A 120 8.40 -2.46 2.51
CA SER A 120 7.58 -3.67 2.37
C SER A 120 6.21 -3.50 3.01
N VAL A 121 5.19 -4.00 2.34
CA VAL A 121 3.82 -4.09 2.88
C VAL A 121 3.43 -5.52 3.28
N SER A 122 4.40 -6.44 3.36
CA SER A 122 4.17 -7.86 3.71
C SER A 122 3.66 -8.05 5.14
N SER A 123 3.94 -7.12 6.06
CA SER A 123 3.34 -7.11 7.41
C SER A 123 1.90 -6.62 7.41
N VAL A 124 1.49 -5.85 6.40
CA VAL A 124 0.11 -5.42 6.21
C VAL A 124 -0.71 -6.54 5.57
N TRP A 125 -0.24 -7.09 4.46
CA TRP A 125 -0.88 -8.23 3.77
C TRP A 125 0.14 -9.34 3.53
N GLY A 126 -0.06 -10.50 4.14
CA GLY A 126 0.87 -11.63 4.01
C GLY A 126 1.11 -12.08 2.55
N GLY A 127 0.11 -11.89 1.67
CA GLY A 127 0.24 -12.17 0.23
C GLY A 127 1.28 -11.31 -0.50
N ALA A 128 1.60 -10.13 0.02
CA ALA A 128 2.64 -9.27 -0.53
C ALA A 128 4.03 -9.92 -0.50
N ASN A 129 4.30 -10.80 0.47
CA ASN A 129 5.61 -11.45 0.62
C ASN A 129 6.13 -12.05 -0.70
N TRP A 130 5.30 -12.83 -1.38
CA TRP A 130 5.71 -13.48 -2.63
C TRP A 130 5.80 -12.50 -3.80
N GLN A 131 4.88 -11.54 -3.89
CA GLN A 131 4.81 -10.56 -4.98
C GLN A 131 5.96 -9.53 -4.91
N GLU A 132 6.36 -9.15 -3.70
CA GLU A 132 7.53 -8.29 -3.47
C GLU A 132 8.82 -9.02 -3.84
N ARG A 133 8.95 -10.30 -3.50
CA ARG A 133 10.10 -11.12 -3.89
C ARG A 133 10.18 -11.31 -5.41
N GLU A 134 9.04 -11.50 -6.08
CA GLU A 134 8.98 -11.56 -7.54
C GLU A 134 9.46 -10.24 -8.17
N SER A 135 8.97 -9.10 -7.69
CA SER A 135 9.39 -7.77 -8.16
C SER A 135 10.88 -7.50 -7.87
N TYR A 136 11.38 -7.94 -6.72
CA TYR A 136 12.81 -7.90 -6.40
C TYR A 136 13.61 -8.76 -7.37
N ASP A 137 13.19 -9.99 -7.61
CA ASP A 137 13.91 -10.96 -8.43
C ASP A 137 14.01 -10.50 -9.89
N LEU A 138 12.88 -10.08 -10.47
CA LEU A 138 12.79 -9.80 -11.90
C LEU A 138 13.15 -8.35 -12.27
N MET A 139 13.02 -7.39 -11.37
CA MET A 139 13.23 -5.96 -11.61
C MET A 139 14.27 -5.30 -10.69
N GLY A 140 14.69 -5.96 -9.61
CA GLY A 140 15.68 -5.44 -8.66
C GLY A 140 15.16 -4.33 -7.75
N ILE A 141 13.85 -4.30 -7.51
CA ILE A 141 13.26 -3.38 -6.54
C ILE A 141 13.45 -3.93 -5.13
N VAL A 142 14.06 -3.16 -4.24
CA VAL A 142 14.35 -3.57 -2.86
C VAL A 142 13.19 -3.17 -1.96
N PHE A 143 12.60 -4.15 -1.28
CA PHE A 143 11.53 -3.94 -0.31
C PHE A 143 12.11 -3.93 1.11
N LYS A 144 12.30 -2.73 1.67
CA LYS A 144 12.87 -2.52 3.00
C LYS A 144 11.96 -3.13 4.07
N SER A 145 12.56 -3.74 5.07
CA SER A 145 11.84 -4.44 6.16
C SER A 145 11.03 -5.67 5.71
N HIS A 146 11.27 -6.19 4.50
CA HIS A 146 10.73 -7.48 4.10
C HIS A 146 11.37 -8.61 4.93
N PRO A 147 10.58 -9.56 5.48
CA PRO A 147 11.10 -10.57 6.40
C PRO A 147 12.12 -11.54 5.77
N LYS A 148 12.03 -11.75 4.46
CA LYS A 148 12.92 -12.66 3.72
C LYS A 148 12.97 -12.28 2.24
N LEU A 149 13.72 -11.21 1.90
CA LEU A 149 13.87 -10.74 0.53
C LEU A 149 14.95 -11.56 -0.21
N GLU A 150 14.54 -12.64 -0.83
CA GLU A 150 15.41 -13.55 -1.61
C GLU A 150 14.77 -13.84 -2.98
N ARG A 151 15.60 -14.17 -3.97
CA ARG A 151 15.14 -14.64 -5.28
C ARG A 151 14.23 -15.87 -5.14
N ILE A 152 13.23 -15.98 -6.00
CA ILE A 152 12.25 -17.09 -6.02
C ILE A 152 12.09 -17.75 -7.39
N LEU A 153 12.37 -17.04 -8.46
CA LEU A 153 12.19 -17.52 -9.85
C LEU A 153 13.54 -17.78 -10.52
N LEU A 154 14.52 -16.92 -10.28
CA LEU A 154 15.85 -17.05 -10.88
C LEU A 154 16.83 -17.76 -9.93
N PRO A 155 17.90 -18.37 -10.46
CA PRO A 155 19.00 -18.88 -9.65
C PRO A 155 19.59 -17.80 -8.75
N LYS A 156 20.08 -18.19 -7.56
CA LYS A 156 20.55 -17.23 -6.55
C LYS A 156 21.82 -16.49 -6.93
N ASP A 157 22.60 -17.06 -7.82
CA ASP A 157 23.91 -16.59 -8.28
C ASP A 157 23.86 -15.60 -9.45
N VAL A 158 22.68 -15.41 -10.08
CA VAL A 158 22.56 -14.43 -11.17
C VAL A 158 22.42 -13.00 -10.63
N LEU A 159 23.02 -12.05 -11.36
CA LEU A 159 23.06 -10.63 -10.96
C LEU A 159 22.17 -9.72 -11.80
N TYR A 160 21.49 -10.29 -12.81
CA TYR A 160 20.62 -9.52 -13.70
C TYR A 160 19.15 -9.58 -13.29
N HIS A 161 18.36 -8.68 -13.89
CA HIS A 161 16.93 -8.55 -13.69
C HIS A 161 16.23 -8.49 -15.05
N PRO A 162 15.65 -9.62 -15.52
CA PRO A 162 15.27 -9.79 -16.93
C PRO A 162 14.06 -8.97 -17.37
N LEU A 163 13.28 -8.41 -16.44
CA LEU A 163 12.15 -7.54 -16.79
C LEU A 163 12.49 -6.06 -16.84
N ARG A 164 13.76 -5.71 -16.61
CA ARG A 164 14.23 -4.33 -16.86
C ARG A 164 14.37 -4.07 -18.36
N LYS A 165 14.03 -2.85 -18.80
CA LYS A 165 14.19 -2.42 -20.21
C LYS A 165 15.64 -2.32 -20.65
N ASP A 166 16.57 -2.15 -19.73
CA ASP A 166 18.01 -2.10 -19.96
C ASP A 166 18.68 -3.48 -19.97
N PHE A 167 17.94 -4.54 -19.64
CA PHE A 167 18.43 -5.91 -19.75
C PHE A 167 18.61 -6.30 -21.23
N ARG A 168 19.81 -6.75 -21.56
CA ARG A 168 20.16 -7.33 -22.86
C ARG A 168 20.62 -8.77 -22.60
N GLY A 169 19.76 -9.73 -22.94
CA GLY A 169 20.06 -11.16 -22.88
C GLY A 169 21.18 -11.58 -23.81
#